data_e6f284542f5b7ceeea3220eb360c067c
#
_entry.id   e6f284542f5b7ceeea3220eb360c067c
#
_cell.length_a   1.000
_cell.length_b   1.000
_cell.length_c   1.000
_cell.angle_alpha   90.00
_cell.angle_beta   90.00
_cell.angle_gamma   90.00
#
_symmetry.space_group_name_H-M   'P 1'
#
loop_
_entity.id
_entity.type
_entity.pdbx_description
1 polymer ?
#
loop_
_entity_poly.entity_id
_entity_poly.type
_entity_poly.pdbx_seq_one_letter_code
_entity_poly.pdbx_strand_id
1 'polypeptide(L)'
;MSQKIKVGIVGASGYSGEELVRLLLTHPHVELTALTSRQYAGQTIAQIFPQFGHHPGAKTLRFSEPNASLLAKQAQIIFLALPHGVSAEFAVPLLQLGCQVIDLSADFRLRDAAVYKDFYAHDHPAPELLATAVYGLPEVYRSAIKNALLIASPGCYPTSILLPALPLLRAGLIKSTGIIADSLSGVSGAGRKVEADYLFVECNESVRPYGLP
;
A
#
# COMPACT_ATOMS: atom_id res chain seq x y z
N MET A 1 -27.11 -13.98 0.76
CA MET A 1 -26.06 -12.95 0.58
C MET A 1 -24.71 -13.64 0.80
N SER A 2 -23.75 -13.49 -0.11
CA SER A 2 -22.41 -14.05 0.09
C SER A 2 -21.76 -13.39 1.32
N GLN A 3 -21.05 -14.19 2.12
CA GLN A 3 -20.32 -13.70 3.28
C GLN A 3 -19.26 -12.67 2.80
N LYS A 4 -19.22 -11.50 3.41
CA LYS A 4 -18.22 -10.49 3.11
C LYS A 4 -16.83 -10.94 3.59
N ILE A 5 -15.81 -10.61 2.82
CA ILE A 5 -14.41 -10.87 3.17
C ILE A 5 -13.98 -9.87 4.24
N LYS A 6 -13.46 -10.36 5.36
CA LYS A 6 -12.96 -9.52 6.44
C LYS A 6 -11.55 -8.99 6.11
N VAL A 7 -11.40 -7.68 6.23
CA VAL A 7 -10.18 -6.97 5.85
C VAL A 7 -9.66 -6.13 6.99
N GLY A 8 -8.33 -6.12 7.16
CA GLY A 8 -7.63 -5.27 8.10
C GLY A 8 -6.65 -4.32 7.41
N ILE A 9 -6.31 -3.21 8.06
CA ILE A 9 -5.32 -2.24 7.58
C ILE A 9 -4.31 -1.96 8.70
N VAL A 10 -3.03 -2.18 8.44
CA VAL A 10 -1.94 -1.74 9.29
C VAL A 10 -1.43 -0.40 8.78
N GLY A 11 -1.31 0.59 9.69
CA GLY A 11 -0.95 1.96 9.29
C GLY A 11 -2.11 2.78 8.72
N ALA A 12 -3.33 2.51 9.17
CA ALA A 12 -4.56 3.09 8.62
C ALA A 12 -4.69 4.61 8.80
N SER A 13 -3.83 5.26 9.60
CA SER A 13 -3.85 6.71 9.82
C SER A 13 -2.99 7.53 8.84
N GLY A 14 -2.19 6.89 7.98
CA GLY A 14 -1.49 7.55 6.89
C GLY A 14 -2.41 7.88 5.70
N TYR A 15 -1.94 8.67 4.73
CA TYR A 15 -2.75 9.00 3.53
C TYR A 15 -3.20 7.76 2.75
N SER A 16 -2.31 6.80 2.51
CA SER A 16 -2.67 5.54 1.85
C SER A 16 -3.66 4.72 2.67
N GLY A 17 -3.49 4.71 4.00
CA GLY A 17 -4.41 4.05 4.93
C GLY A 17 -5.79 4.70 4.95
N GLU A 18 -5.87 6.03 4.97
CA GLU A 18 -7.11 6.80 4.89
C GLU A 18 -7.87 6.51 3.60
N GLU A 19 -7.16 6.46 2.47
CA GLU A 19 -7.75 6.13 1.18
C GLU A 19 -8.27 4.68 1.14
N LEU A 20 -7.54 3.73 1.73
CA LEU A 20 -8.03 2.36 1.91
C LEU A 20 -9.31 2.33 2.77
N VAL A 21 -9.36 3.08 3.87
CA VAL A 21 -10.57 3.20 4.71
C VAL A 21 -11.74 3.71 3.87
N ARG A 22 -11.54 4.78 3.08
CA ARG A 22 -12.56 5.34 2.19
C ARG A 22 -13.13 4.31 1.21
N LEU A 23 -12.25 3.57 0.55
CA LEU A 23 -12.63 2.55 -0.44
C LEU A 23 -13.31 1.32 0.20
N LEU A 24 -12.77 0.85 1.31
CA LEU A 24 -13.22 -0.41 1.92
C LEU A 24 -14.50 -0.26 2.74
N LEU A 25 -14.76 0.91 3.34
CA LEU A 25 -16.02 1.17 4.06
C LEU A 25 -17.25 1.00 3.17
N THR A 26 -17.14 1.32 1.88
CA THR A 26 -18.25 1.26 0.91
C THR A 26 -18.19 0.05 -0.03
N HIS A 27 -17.17 -0.80 0.11
CA HIS A 27 -16.97 -1.92 -0.80
C HIS A 27 -18.04 -3.01 -0.61
N PRO A 28 -18.73 -3.46 -1.69
CA PRO A 28 -19.91 -4.33 -1.58
C PRO A 28 -19.59 -5.73 -1.02
N HIS A 29 -18.38 -6.25 -1.23
CA HIS A 29 -17.97 -7.61 -0.87
C HIS A 29 -17.00 -7.67 0.31
N VAL A 30 -16.68 -6.53 0.94
CA VAL A 30 -15.70 -6.44 2.02
C VAL A 30 -16.37 -5.93 3.29
N GLU A 31 -15.87 -6.41 4.42
CA GLU A 31 -16.12 -5.88 5.75
C GLU A 31 -14.78 -5.42 6.34
N LEU A 32 -14.63 -4.13 6.60
CA LEU A 32 -13.47 -3.59 7.29
C LEU A 32 -13.61 -3.89 8.79
N THR A 33 -12.75 -4.76 9.32
CA THR A 33 -12.87 -5.30 10.68
C THR A 33 -11.75 -4.90 11.63
N ALA A 34 -10.59 -4.47 11.09
CA ALA A 34 -9.43 -4.13 11.89
C ALA A 34 -8.68 -2.92 11.29
N LEU A 35 -8.28 -2.00 12.14
CA LEU A 35 -7.47 -0.83 11.80
C LEU A 35 -6.39 -0.64 12.85
N THR A 36 -5.16 -0.37 12.44
CA THR A 36 -4.13 -0.06 13.41
C THR A 36 -3.50 1.31 13.20
N SER A 37 -3.18 1.94 14.32
CA SER A 37 -2.36 3.13 14.41
C SER A 37 -1.82 3.25 15.83
N ARG A 38 -0.50 3.41 15.97
CA ARG A 38 0.12 3.66 17.28
C ARG A 38 -0.36 4.99 17.89
N GLN A 39 -0.55 6.00 17.04
CA GLN A 39 -0.91 7.35 17.48
C GLN A 39 -2.37 7.47 17.93
N TYR A 40 -3.29 6.70 17.32
CA TYR A 40 -4.73 6.90 17.46
C TYR A 40 -5.45 5.69 18.05
N ALA A 41 -4.72 4.78 18.72
CA ALA A 41 -5.31 3.63 19.39
C ALA A 41 -6.45 4.03 20.34
N GLY A 42 -7.57 3.31 20.29
CA GLY A 42 -8.79 3.58 21.05
C GLY A 42 -9.77 4.57 20.40
N GLN A 43 -9.34 5.39 19.43
CA GLN A 43 -10.20 6.36 18.75
C GLN A 43 -10.96 5.72 17.58
N THR A 44 -12.15 6.22 17.25
CA THR A 44 -12.94 5.74 16.11
C THR A 44 -12.45 6.36 14.79
N ILE A 45 -12.82 5.73 13.67
CA ILE A 45 -12.57 6.30 12.34
C ILE A 45 -13.16 7.71 12.24
N ALA A 46 -14.40 7.89 12.70
CA ALA A 46 -15.09 9.18 12.62
C ALA A 46 -14.43 10.29 13.46
N GLN A 47 -13.74 9.95 14.54
CA GLN A 47 -12.97 10.93 15.34
C GLN A 47 -11.70 11.39 14.62
N ILE A 48 -11.02 10.50 13.89
CA ILE A 48 -9.76 10.80 13.19
C ILE A 48 -10.02 11.34 11.79
N PHE A 49 -11.05 10.82 11.13
CA PHE A 49 -11.47 11.18 9.78
C PHE A 49 -12.95 11.60 9.78
N PRO A 50 -13.27 12.83 10.20
CA PRO A 50 -14.65 13.31 10.32
C PRO A 50 -15.47 13.21 9.04
N GLN A 51 -14.82 13.26 7.86
CA GLN A 51 -15.45 13.10 6.55
C GLN A 51 -16.13 11.73 6.37
N PHE A 52 -15.74 10.71 7.14
CA PHE A 52 -16.39 9.38 7.10
C PHE A 52 -17.49 9.22 8.17
N GLY A 53 -17.74 10.25 8.96
CA GLY A 53 -18.69 10.20 10.11
C GLY A 53 -20.14 9.87 9.73
N HIS A 54 -20.51 10.01 8.44
CA HIS A 54 -21.82 9.59 7.95
C HIS A 54 -21.96 8.05 7.84
N HIS A 55 -20.84 7.31 7.75
CA HIS A 55 -20.86 5.86 7.62
C HIS A 55 -20.99 5.16 8.99
N PRO A 56 -21.93 4.21 9.18
CA PRO A 56 -22.13 3.55 10.48
C PRO A 56 -20.85 2.86 11.01
N GLY A 57 -20.11 2.16 10.18
CA GLY A 57 -18.86 1.49 10.54
C GLY A 57 -17.77 2.46 11.04
N ALA A 58 -17.76 3.70 10.55
CA ALA A 58 -16.78 4.69 10.98
C ALA A 58 -17.02 5.18 12.42
N LYS A 59 -18.25 5.06 12.93
CA LYS A 59 -18.61 5.44 14.31
C LYS A 59 -18.24 4.37 15.33
N THR A 60 -18.14 3.12 14.92
CA THR A 60 -17.97 1.97 15.80
C THR A 60 -16.58 1.37 15.75
N LEU A 61 -15.98 1.27 14.55
CA LEU A 61 -14.67 0.69 14.37
C LEU A 61 -13.58 1.61 14.91
N ARG A 62 -12.73 1.07 15.79
CA ARG A 62 -11.67 1.79 16.47
C ARG A 62 -10.30 1.37 15.98
N PHE A 63 -9.37 2.31 15.98
CA PHE A 63 -7.95 2.01 15.81
C PHE A 63 -7.44 1.22 17.03
N SER A 64 -6.58 0.25 16.80
CA SER A 64 -5.85 -0.50 17.81
C SER A 64 -4.35 -0.37 17.62
N GLU A 65 -3.58 -0.77 18.63
CA GLU A 65 -2.15 -1.01 18.46
C GLU A 65 -1.91 -2.13 17.42
N PRO A 66 -0.85 -2.04 16.59
CA PRO A 66 -0.54 -3.07 15.62
C PRO A 66 -0.08 -4.36 16.31
N ASN A 67 -0.82 -5.46 16.09
CA ASN A 67 -0.52 -6.78 16.59
C ASN A 67 -0.95 -7.83 15.58
N ALA A 68 0.01 -8.56 15.00
CA ALA A 68 -0.26 -9.52 13.93
C ALA A 68 -1.21 -10.65 14.36
N SER A 69 -1.07 -11.18 15.59
CA SER A 69 -1.93 -12.25 16.09
C SER A 69 -3.37 -11.82 16.31
N LEU A 70 -3.60 -10.58 16.74
CA LEU A 70 -4.95 -10.04 16.87
C LEU A 70 -5.56 -9.73 15.51
N LEU A 71 -4.79 -9.18 14.58
CA LEU A 71 -5.22 -8.91 13.21
C LEU A 71 -5.66 -10.19 12.49
N ALA A 72 -4.86 -11.27 12.58
CA ALA A 72 -5.18 -12.54 11.94
C ALA A 72 -6.48 -13.19 12.46
N LYS A 73 -6.87 -12.91 13.72
CA LYS A 73 -8.15 -13.36 14.26
C LYS A 73 -9.35 -12.56 13.73
N GLN A 74 -9.10 -11.33 13.28
CA GLN A 74 -10.16 -10.39 12.90
C GLN A 74 -10.34 -10.29 11.38
N ALA A 75 -9.30 -10.57 10.59
CA ALA A 75 -9.32 -10.37 9.15
C ALA A 75 -8.58 -11.48 8.38
N GLN A 76 -9.02 -11.73 7.16
CA GLN A 76 -8.45 -12.72 6.23
C GLN A 76 -7.42 -12.06 5.29
N ILE A 77 -7.66 -10.81 4.93
CA ILE A 77 -6.79 -10.00 4.06
C ILE A 77 -6.31 -8.80 4.86
N ILE A 78 -5.01 -8.58 4.85
CA ILE A 78 -4.40 -7.45 5.56
C ILE A 78 -3.65 -6.55 4.56
N PHE A 79 -4.02 -5.28 4.54
CA PHE A 79 -3.25 -4.25 3.85
C PHE A 79 -2.17 -3.69 4.78
N LEU A 80 -0.94 -3.57 4.26
CA LEU A 80 0.16 -2.90 4.95
C LEU A 80 0.38 -1.54 4.30
N ALA A 81 -0.05 -0.48 4.98
CA ALA A 81 0.14 0.92 4.58
C ALA A 81 1.24 1.55 5.45
N LEU A 82 2.42 0.96 5.41
CA LEU A 82 3.56 1.26 6.27
C LEU A 82 4.71 1.90 5.47
N PRO A 83 5.64 2.60 6.13
CA PRO A 83 6.90 3.02 5.52
C PRO A 83 7.71 1.83 5.01
N HIS A 84 8.61 2.09 4.05
CA HIS A 84 9.59 1.11 3.57
C HIS A 84 10.47 0.60 4.71
N GLY A 85 10.84 -0.69 4.65
CA GLY A 85 11.66 -1.37 5.66
C GLY A 85 10.91 -1.85 6.90
N VAL A 86 9.60 -1.53 7.02
CA VAL A 86 8.79 -1.89 8.20
C VAL A 86 7.76 -2.96 7.87
N SER A 87 7.30 -3.04 6.63
CA SER A 87 6.21 -3.95 6.23
C SER A 87 6.56 -5.42 6.44
N ALA A 88 7.81 -5.81 6.25
CA ALA A 88 8.24 -7.19 6.43
C ALA A 88 8.05 -7.69 7.87
N GLU A 89 8.17 -6.83 8.89
CA GLU A 89 7.93 -7.18 10.30
C GLU A 89 6.50 -7.67 10.54
N PHE A 90 5.54 -7.19 9.75
CA PHE A 90 4.14 -7.59 9.81
C PHE A 90 3.79 -8.67 8.80
N ALA A 91 4.36 -8.62 7.60
CA ALA A 91 4.05 -9.56 6.53
C ALA A 91 4.40 -11.00 6.93
N VAL A 92 5.61 -11.23 7.48
CA VAL A 92 6.07 -12.56 7.89
C VAL A 92 5.10 -13.23 8.87
N PRO A 93 4.80 -12.67 10.05
CA PRO A 93 3.89 -13.32 11.00
C PRO A 93 2.46 -13.42 10.48
N LEU A 94 1.95 -12.45 9.69
CA LEU A 94 0.61 -12.53 9.14
C LEU A 94 0.46 -13.67 8.12
N LEU A 95 1.43 -13.85 7.24
CA LEU A 95 1.46 -14.98 6.30
C LEU A 95 1.54 -16.33 7.03
N GLN A 96 2.36 -16.43 8.08
CA GLN A 96 2.45 -17.64 8.94
C GLN A 96 1.13 -17.95 9.65
N LEU A 97 0.34 -16.92 9.96
CA LEU A 97 -1.00 -17.05 10.55
C LEU A 97 -2.11 -17.29 9.52
N GLY A 98 -1.76 -17.46 8.23
CA GLY A 98 -2.69 -17.78 7.16
C GLY A 98 -3.43 -16.59 6.55
N CYS A 99 -3.01 -15.36 6.83
CA CYS A 99 -3.57 -14.18 6.18
C CYS A 99 -3.01 -14.02 4.77
N GLN A 100 -3.81 -13.46 3.87
CA GLN A 100 -3.32 -12.86 2.63
C GLN A 100 -2.86 -11.43 2.93
N VAL A 101 -1.70 -11.05 2.41
CA VAL A 101 -1.09 -9.74 2.65
C VAL A 101 -1.00 -8.95 1.35
N ILE A 102 -1.44 -7.69 1.39
CA ILE A 102 -1.28 -6.72 0.32
C ILE A 102 -0.41 -5.58 0.85
N ASP A 103 0.85 -5.55 0.42
CA ASP A 103 1.83 -4.57 0.86
C ASP A 103 1.87 -3.37 -0.09
N LEU A 104 1.70 -2.16 0.46
CA LEU A 104 1.79 -0.91 -0.27
C LEU A 104 3.20 -0.29 -0.19
N SER A 105 4.08 -0.85 0.62
CA SER A 105 5.47 -0.40 0.71
C SER A 105 6.30 -0.85 -0.49
N ALA A 106 7.58 -0.58 -0.48
CA ALA A 106 8.50 -1.06 -1.51
C ALA A 106 9.12 -2.43 -1.17
N ASP A 107 8.87 -2.97 0.04
CA ASP A 107 9.65 -4.08 0.58
C ASP A 107 9.63 -5.33 -0.30
N PHE A 108 8.52 -5.65 -0.95
CA PHE A 108 8.38 -6.87 -1.73
C PHE A 108 8.29 -6.67 -3.25
N ARG A 109 8.62 -5.48 -3.76
CA ARG A 109 8.51 -5.17 -5.20
C ARG A 109 9.62 -5.77 -6.05
N LEU A 110 10.82 -5.92 -5.48
CA LEU A 110 12.00 -6.46 -6.15
C LEU A 110 12.17 -7.93 -5.78
N ARG A 111 12.54 -8.77 -6.75
CA ARG A 111 12.72 -10.21 -6.54
C ARG A 111 14.10 -10.59 -6.03
N ASP A 112 15.10 -9.75 -6.29
CA ASP A 112 16.49 -9.97 -5.96
C ASP A 112 16.88 -9.14 -4.74
N ALA A 113 17.36 -9.82 -3.68
CA ALA A 113 17.76 -9.18 -2.44
C ALA A 113 19.01 -8.28 -2.59
N ALA A 114 19.91 -8.60 -3.54
CA ALA A 114 21.07 -7.76 -3.80
C ALA A 114 20.65 -6.46 -4.48
N VAL A 115 19.75 -6.54 -5.47
CA VAL A 115 19.16 -5.37 -6.11
C VAL A 115 18.37 -4.54 -5.10
N TYR A 116 17.62 -5.18 -4.18
CA TYR A 116 16.94 -4.46 -3.10
C TYR A 116 17.93 -3.67 -2.23
N LYS A 117 19.04 -4.31 -1.83
CA LYS A 117 20.09 -3.68 -1.02
C LYS A 117 20.73 -2.48 -1.73
N ASP A 118 20.99 -2.60 -3.05
CA ASP A 118 21.58 -1.52 -3.84
C ASP A 118 20.69 -0.27 -3.88
N PHE A 119 19.35 -0.47 -3.99
CA PHE A 119 18.40 0.65 -4.06
C PHE A 119 17.99 1.22 -2.70
N TYR A 120 17.88 0.38 -1.66
CA TYR A 120 17.37 0.79 -0.35
C TYR A 120 18.45 0.90 0.73
N ALA A 121 19.73 0.58 0.40
CA ALA A 121 20.90 0.71 1.26
C ALA A 121 20.86 -0.12 2.56
N HIS A 122 20.03 -1.16 2.62
CA HIS A 122 19.98 -2.13 3.72
C HIS A 122 19.59 -3.52 3.25
N ASP A 123 19.93 -4.55 4.04
CA ASP A 123 19.54 -5.93 3.75
C ASP A 123 18.03 -6.11 3.91
N HIS A 124 17.42 -6.92 3.03
CA HIS A 124 15.99 -7.22 3.13
C HIS A 124 15.73 -8.12 4.35
N PRO A 125 14.77 -7.76 5.25
CA PRO A 125 14.54 -8.52 6.48
C PRO A 125 13.90 -9.91 6.29
N ALA A 126 13.31 -10.17 5.10
CA ALA A 126 12.70 -11.46 4.75
C ALA A 126 12.95 -11.79 3.26
N PRO A 127 14.22 -12.04 2.85
CA PRO A 127 14.58 -12.21 1.44
C PRO A 127 13.92 -13.44 0.80
N GLU A 128 13.57 -14.45 1.57
CA GLU A 128 12.88 -15.66 1.14
C GLU A 128 11.48 -15.38 0.57
N LEU A 129 10.85 -14.30 0.98
CA LEU A 129 9.51 -13.90 0.50
C LEU A 129 9.55 -13.17 -0.84
N LEU A 130 10.70 -12.62 -1.25
CA LEU A 130 10.83 -11.85 -2.49
C LEU A 130 10.49 -12.68 -3.72
N ALA A 131 10.88 -13.95 -3.74
CA ALA A 131 10.61 -14.87 -4.85
C ALA A 131 9.12 -15.22 -4.98
N THR A 132 8.37 -15.19 -3.88
CA THR A 132 6.96 -15.60 -3.80
C THR A 132 5.98 -14.44 -3.95
N ALA A 133 6.44 -13.22 -3.69
CA ALA A 133 5.61 -12.02 -3.82
C ALA A 133 5.17 -11.80 -5.28
N VAL A 134 3.88 -11.56 -5.47
CA VAL A 134 3.31 -11.23 -6.78
C VAL A 134 3.22 -9.73 -6.93
N TYR A 135 3.75 -9.20 -8.03
CA TYR A 135 3.65 -7.78 -8.35
C TYR A 135 2.21 -7.36 -8.58
N GLY A 136 1.71 -6.44 -7.79
CA GLY A 136 0.31 -6.08 -7.65
C GLY A 136 -0.21 -5.13 -8.73
N LEU A 137 0.06 -5.41 -10.01
CA LEU A 137 -0.51 -4.70 -11.17
C LEU A 137 -1.58 -5.60 -11.83
N PRO A 138 -2.88 -5.44 -11.45
CA PRO A 138 -3.94 -6.38 -11.88
C PRO A 138 -4.15 -6.43 -13.40
N GLU A 139 -3.86 -5.35 -14.11
CA GLU A 139 -3.97 -5.26 -15.57
C GLU A 139 -3.01 -6.23 -16.28
N VAL A 140 -1.92 -6.61 -15.59
CA VAL A 140 -0.88 -7.50 -16.13
C VAL A 140 -0.90 -8.86 -15.45
N TYR A 141 -1.07 -8.91 -14.13
CA TYR A 141 -0.83 -10.10 -13.31
C TYR A 141 -2.10 -10.65 -12.63
N ARG A 142 -3.30 -10.33 -13.13
CA ARG A 142 -4.60 -10.71 -12.53
C ARG A 142 -4.67 -12.17 -12.10
N SER A 143 -4.26 -13.10 -12.96
CA SER A 143 -4.33 -14.54 -12.68
C SER A 143 -3.39 -14.94 -11.53
N ALA A 144 -2.20 -14.37 -11.46
CA ALA A 144 -1.24 -14.61 -10.38
C ALA A 144 -1.72 -13.99 -9.06
N ILE A 145 -2.22 -12.76 -9.11
CA ILE A 145 -2.75 -12.03 -7.93
C ILE A 145 -3.88 -12.80 -7.27
N LYS A 146 -4.76 -13.42 -8.05
CA LYS A 146 -5.92 -14.16 -7.54
C LYS A 146 -5.54 -15.27 -6.55
N ASN A 147 -4.37 -15.87 -6.72
CA ASN A 147 -3.89 -17.00 -5.92
C ASN A 147 -2.71 -16.64 -5.01
N ALA A 148 -2.28 -15.38 -5.00
CA ALA A 148 -1.14 -14.93 -4.22
C ALA A 148 -1.48 -14.80 -2.74
N LEU A 149 -0.56 -15.21 -1.88
CA LEU A 149 -0.63 -14.92 -0.44
C LEU A 149 0.01 -13.57 -0.11
N LEU A 150 1.03 -13.17 -0.87
CA LEU A 150 1.72 -11.89 -0.73
C LEU A 150 1.65 -11.12 -2.06
N ILE A 151 1.06 -9.93 -2.01
CA ILE A 151 0.92 -9.04 -3.15
C ILE A 151 1.68 -7.75 -2.85
N ALA A 152 2.65 -7.42 -3.72
CA ALA A 152 3.44 -6.19 -3.62
C ALA A 152 2.85 -5.12 -4.55
N SER A 153 2.11 -4.17 -4.02
CA SER A 153 1.54 -3.07 -4.81
C SER A 153 2.63 -2.18 -5.40
N PRO A 154 2.56 -1.85 -6.69
CA PRO A 154 3.51 -0.94 -7.32
C PRO A 154 3.41 0.47 -6.75
N GLY A 155 4.50 1.23 -6.86
CA GLY A 155 4.48 2.67 -6.60
C GLY A 155 3.68 3.43 -7.66
N CYS A 156 3.30 4.67 -7.34
CA CYS A 156 2.52 5.53 -8.23
C CYS A 156 3.25 5.80 -9.57
N TYR A 157 4.52 6.14 -9.54
CA TYR A 157 5.32 6.36 -10.76
C TYR A 157 5.45 5.11 -11.64
N PRO A 158 5.88 3.94 -11.11
CA PRO A 158 5.88 2.72 -11.91
C PRO A 158 4.51 2.39 -12.49
N THR A 159 3.42 2.60 -11.74
CA THR A 159 2.06 2.37 -12.25
C THR A 159 1.73 3.29 -13.42
N SER A 160 2.00 4.60 -13.28
CA SER A 160 1.71 5.59 -14.33
C SER A 160 2.52 5.36 -15.61
N ILE A 161 3.70 4.77 -15.50
CA ILE A 161 4.58 4.47 -16.65
C ILE A 161 4.24 3.11 -17.28
N LEU A 162 4.05 2.08 -16.46
CA LEU A 162 3.83 0.72 -16.95
C LEU A 162 2.49 0.54 -17.65
N LEU A 163 1.43 1.17 -17.15
CA LEU A 163 0.09 1.04 -17.74
C LEU A 163 0.02 1.50 -19.21
N PRO A 164 0.55 2.66 -19.62
CA PRO A 164 0.57 3.05 -21.02
C PRO A 164 1.69 2.36 -21.84
N ALA A 165 2.87 2.07 -21.25
CA ALA A 165 3.99 1.55 -21.99
C ALA A 165 3.86 0.05 -22.32
N LEU A 166 3.37 -0.77 -21.39
CA LEU A 166 3.31 -2.22 -21.55
C LEU A 166 2.49 -2.69 -22.77
N PRO A 167 1.26 -2.17 -23.04
CA PRO A 167 0.51 -2.59 -24.22
C PRO A 167 1.22 -2.22 -25.50
N LEU A 168 1.89 -1.07 -25.58
CA LEU A 168 2.65 -0.63 -26.76
C LEU A 168 3.89 -1.49 -26.99
N LEU A 169 4.61 -1.83 -25.94
CA LEU A 169 5.76 -2.75 -25.98
C LEU A 169 5.33 -4.14 -26.44
N ARG A 170 4.23 -4.67 -25.89
CA ARG A 170 3.70 -6.00 -26.26
C ARG A 170 3.23 -6.06 -27.71
N ALA A 171 2.71 -4.96 -28.22
CA ALA A 171 2.32 -4.84 -29.63
C ALA A 171 3.50 -4.56 -30.57
N GLY A 172 4.72 -4.42 -30.07
CA GLY A 172 5.90 -4.09 -30.88
C GLY A 172 5.89 -2.68 -31.49
N LEU A 173 5.05 -1.78 -30.96
CA LEU A 173 4.89 -0.42 -31.48
C LEU A 173 5.98 0.55 -30.99
N ILE A 174 6.63 0.24 -29.88
CA ILE A 174 7.75 1.00 -29.33
C ILE A 174 8.90 0.07 -28.95
N LYS A 175 10.12 0.62 -28.87
CA LYS A 175 11.30 -0.08 -28.39
C LYS A 175 11.35 -0.04 -26.86
N SER A 176 11.99 -1.06 -26.23
CA SER A 176 12.22 -1.09 -24.79
C SER A 176 13.38 -0.21 -24.31
N THR A 177 14.04 0.50 -25.22
CA THR A 177 15.19 1.39 -24.95
C THR A 177 14.87 2.81 -25.38
N GLY A 178 15.45 3.79 -24.68
CA GLY A 178 15.23 5.21 -24.99
C GLY A 178 13.86 5.73 -24.60
N ILE A 179 13.17 5.08 -23.65
CA ILE A 179 11.89 5.55 -23.11
C ILE A 179 12.19 6.70 -22.14
N ILE A 180 11.53 7.82 -22.38
CA ILE A 180 11.54 8.99 -21.49
C ILE A 180 10.13 9.09 -20.89
N ALA A 181 10.04 9.21 -19.56
CA ALA A 181 8.78 9.30 -18.85
C ALA A 181 8.77 10.49 -17.89
N ASP A 182 7.88 11.42 -18.14
CA ASP A 182 7.59 12.54 -17.24
C ASP A 182 6.33 12.22 -16.43
N SER A 183 6.51 11.95 -15.14
CA SER A 183 5.42 11.60 -14.24
C SER A 183 5.23 12.71 -13.21
N LEU A 184 4.03 13.29 -13.18
CA LEU A 184 3.65 14.33 -12.22
C LEU A 184 2.95 13.70 -11.02
N SER A 185 3.33 14.13 -9.81
CA SER A 185 2.70 13.68 -8.56
C SER A 185 2.20 14.87 -7.76
N GLY A 186 1.02 14.70 -7.15
CA GLY A 186 0.59 15.65 -6.11
C GLY A 186 1.45 15.50 -4.84
N VAL A 187 1.55 16.57 -4.05
CA VAL A 187 2.33 16.62 -2.81
C VAL A 187 1.93 15.56 -1.78
N SER A 188 0.69 15.06 -1.81
CA SER A 188 0.23 13.96 -0.96
C SER A 188 1.02 12.66 -1.16
N GLY A 189 1.69 12.49 -2.31
CA GLY A 189 2.57 11.35 -2.57
C GLY A 189 3.78 11.27 -1.63
N ALA A 190 4.20 12.38 -1.04
CA ALA A 190 5.26 12.43 -0.03
C ALA A 190 4.83 11.92 1.36
N GLY A 191 3.54 11.63 1.56
CA GLY A 191 3.00 11.21 2.84
C GLY A 191 2.75 12.37 3.81
N ARG A 192 2.46 12.03 5.08
CA ARG A 192 2.16 13.03 6.15
C ARG A 192 3.41 13.59 6.85
N LYS A 193 4.54 13.60 6.19
CA LYS A 193 5.73 14.23 6.77
C LYS A 193 5.57 15.75 6.80
N VAL A 194 6.00 16.35 7.91
CA VAL A 194 6.07 17.82 8.04
C VAL A 194 7.48 18.23 7.63
N GLU A 195 7.63 18.65 6.39
CA GLU A 195 8.88 19.17 5.84
C GLU A 195 8.61 20.53 5.19
N ALA A 196 9.60 21.43 5.23
CA ALA A 196 9.43 22.79 4.71
C ALA A 196 8.97 22.79 3.25
N ASP A 197 9.54 21.93 2.41
CA ASP A 197 9.23 21.84 0.97
C ASP A 197 7.78 21.41 0.68
N TYR A 198 7.08 20.83 1.66
CA TYR A 198 5.71 20.35 1.52
C TYR A 198 4.67 21.27 2.17
N LEU A 199 5.10 22.40 2.73
CA LEU A 199 4.19 23.40 3.23
C LEU A 199 3.38 24.01 2.07
N PHE A 200 2.12 24.36 2.34
CA PHE A 200 1.23 24.90 1.31
C PHE A 200 1.82 26.06 0.54
N VAL A 201 2.43 27.02 1.24
CA VAL A 201 3.04 28.22 0.63
C VAL A 201 4.24 27.93 -0.26
N GLU A 202 4.89 26.77 -0.07
CA GLU A 202 6.08 26.36 -0.83
C GLU A 202 5.72 25.50 -2.05
N CYS A 203 4.63 24.75 -1.99
CA CYS A 203 4.23 23.80 -3.03
C CYS A 203 2.97 24.20 -3.82
N ASN A 204 2.25 25.26 -3.39
CA ASN A 204 1.05 25.72 -4.08
C ASN A 204 1.41 26.32 -5.45
N GLU A 205 0.65 25.93 -6.51
CA GLU A 205 0.84 26.41 -7.89
C GLU A 205 2.29 26.26 -8.42
N SER A 206 3.04 25.27 -7.88
CA SER A 206 4.43 25.05 -8.19
C SER A 206 4.67 23.61 -8.62
N VAL A 207 5.63 23.41 -9.55
CA VAL A 207 6.14 22.09 -9.94
C VAL A 207 7.62 22.06 -9.66
N ARG A 208 8.07 21.06 -8.91
CA ARG A 208 9.49 20.89 -8.54
C ARG A 208 9.97 19.48 -8.91
N PRO A 209 11.25 19.31 -9.27
CA PRO A 209 11.86 17.99 -9.33
C PRO A 209 11.74 17.28 -7.98
N TYR A 210 11.43 15.98 -8.02
CA TYR A 210 11.23 15.18 -6.82
C TYR A 210 11.97 13.84 -6.94
N GLY A 211 12.67 13.43 -5.88
CA GLY A 211 13.39 12.16 -5.84
C GLY A 211 14.53 12.10 -6.84
N LEU A 212 15.26 13.19 -7.04
CA LEU A 212 16.49 13.18 -7.84
C LEU A 212 17.58 12.40 -7.11
N PRO A 213 18.42 11.63 -7.87
CA PRO A 213 19.54 10.90 -7.28
C PRO A 213 20.65 11.84 -6.77
#